data_997d447e4fe94d0bf22293fc3b7ce7d5
#
_entry.id   997d447e4fe94d0bf22293fc3b7ce7d5
#
_cell.length_a   1.000
_cell.length_b   1.000
_cell.length_c   1.000
_cell.angle_alpha   90.00
_cell.angle_beta   90.00
_cell.angle_gamma   90.00
#
_symmetry.space_group_name_H-M   'P 1'
#
loop_
_entity.id
_entity.type
_entity.pdbx_description
1 polymer ?
#
loop_
_entity_poly.entity_id
_entity_poly.type
_entity_poly.pdbx_seq_one_letter_code
_entity_poly.pdbx_strand_id
1 'polypeptide(L)'
;MASDLSNIFKEELSNTLEQLLSKSSQVESVVALISDNFDSTQLVECVVKFDFKGISAKLTFFIPALTATKFEYLMLGGMGDLKEHIDDEITDAVNEIISNICGSFCTSVNAQGLPDIGSIKSEVKSSTIVEGSSLENKTNIFEIILSLDDEKLAIILYFDEIISPFFSSITGIEGD
;
A
#
# COMPACT_ATOMS: atom_id res chain seq x y z
N MET A 1 13.25 -13.88 16.25
CA MET A 1 12.60 -14.09 14.96
C MET A 1 11.44 -13.11 14.81
N ALA A 2 11.38 -12.45 13.69
CA ALA A 2 10.33 -11.44 13.47
C ALA A 2 8.98 -12.10 13.14
N SER A 3 7.91 -11.60 13.73
CA SER A 3 6.55 -12.00 13.35
C SER A 3 6.31 -11.67 11.89
N ASP A 4 5.54 -12.49 11.21
CA ASP A 4 5.20 -12.27 9.80
C ASP A 4 3.84 -11.57 9.75
N LEU A 5 3.85 -10.32 9.32
CA LEU A 5 2.65 -9.47 9.27
C LEU A 5 2.03 -9.46 7.88
N SER A 6 2.57 -10.22 6.94
CA SER A 6 2.19 -10.18 5.52
C SER A 6 0.70 -10.43 5.28
N ASN A 7 0.15 -11.48 5.90
CA ASN A 7 -1.26 -11.83 5.67
C ASN A 7 -2.19 -10.82 6.29
N ILE A 8 -1.85 -10.30 7.46
CA ILE A 8 -2.64 -9.25 8.11
C ILE A 8 -2.69 -8.02 7.21
N PHE A 9 -1.55 -7.66 6.65
CA PHE A 9 -1.45 -6.49 5.76
C PHE A 9 -2.32 -6.66 4.51
N LYS A 10 -2.20 -7.81 3.83
CA LYS A 10 -2.97 -8.07 2.60
C LYS A 10 -4.47 -8.09 2.88
N GLU A 11 -4.88 -8.69 4.00
CA GLU A 11 -6.28 -8.74 4.40
C GLU A 11 -6.83 -7.35 4.70
N GLU A 12 -6.09 -6.55 5.46
CA GLU A 12 -6.54 -5.20 5.81
C GLU A 12 -6.54 -4.27 4.61
N LEU A 13 -5.61 -4.46 3.67
CA LEU A 13 -5.62 -3.72 2.42
C LEU A 13 -6.93 -3.95 1.67
N SER A 14 -7.30 -5.20 1.47
CA SER A 14 -8.54 -5.55 0.77
C SER A 14 -9.78 -5.07 1.52
N ASN A 15 -9.85 -5.32 2.82
CA ASN A 15 -11.02 -4.95 3.61
C ASN A 15 -11.23 -3.45 3.67
N THR A 16 -10.16 -2.70 3.83
CA THR A 16 -10.24 -1.24 3.91
C THR A 16 -10.70 -0.65 2.57
N LEU A 17 -10.17 -1.16 1.47
CA LEU A 17 -10.59 -0.70 0.14
C LEU A 17 -12.07 -1.02 -0.11
N GLU A 18 -12.55 -2.20 0.30
CA GLU A 18 -13.97 -2.52 0.17
C GLU A 18 -14.85 -1.54 0.94
N GLN A 19 -14.44 -1.20 2.17
CA GLN A 19 -15.21 -0.29 3.01
C GLN A 19 -15.22 1.13 2.47
N LEU A 20 -14.06 1.62 2.05
CA LEU A 20 -13.93 3.02 1.59
C LEU A 20 -14.52 3.24 0.20
N LEU A 21 -14.38 2.25 -0.68
CA LEU A 21 -14.75 2.41 -2.09
C LEU A 21 -16.06 1.72 -2.43
N SER A 22 -16.62 0.95 -1.49
CA SER A 22 -17.90 0.23 -1.67
C SER A 22 -17.88 -0.71 -2.87
N LYS A 23 -16.73 -1.34 -3.13
CA LYS A 23 -16.53 -2.29 -4.23
C LYS A 23 -15.77 -3.50 -3.73
N SER A 24 -16.02 -4.66 -4.32
CA SER A 24 -15.28 -5.88 -3.99
C SER A 24 -13.79 -5.69 -4.25
N SER A 25 -12.97 -6.12 -3.32
CA SER A 25 -11.53 -6.00 -3.42
C SER A 25 -10.86 -7.31 -3.02
N GLN A 26 -9.86 -7.73 -3.78
CA GLN A 26 -9.10 -8.94 -3.49
C GLN A 26 -7.67 -8.80 -3.99
N VAL A 27 -6.70 -9.18 -3.15
CA VAL A 27 -5.31 -9.25 -3.58
C VAL A 27 -5.14 -10.51 -4.42
N GLU A 28 -4.77 -10.33 -5.69
CA GLU A 28 -4.59 -11.45 -6.62
C GLU A 28 -3.18 -12.01 -6.57
N SER A 29 -2.19 -11.15 -6.50
CA SER A 29 -0.79 -11.57 -6.46
C SER A 29 0.10 -10.48 -5.89
N VAL A 30 1.23 -10.90 -5.34
CA VAL A 30 2.31 -10.00 -4.92
C VAL A 30 3.60 -10.60 -5.43
N VAL A 31 4.35 -9.86 -6.21
CA VAL A 31 5.61 -10.32 -6.79
C VAL A 31 6.72 -9.32 -6.51
N ALA A 32 7.93 -9.83 -6.36
CA ALA A 32 9.10 -8.97 -6.24
C ALA A 32 9.29 -8.23 -7.57
N LEU A 33 9.48 -6.92 -7.49
CA LEU A 33 9.67 -6.10 -8.66
C LEU A 33 11.17 -5.95 -8.91
N ILE A 34 11.64 -6.56 -9.98
CA ILE A 34 13.08 -6.56 -10.30
C ILE A 34 13.37 -5.84 -11.61
N SER A 35 12.37 -5.24 -12.21
CA SER A 35 12.55 -4.50 -13.45
C SER A 35 13.16 -3.14 -13.15
N ASP A 36 14.08 -2.74 -14.00
CA ASP A 36 14.66 -1.41 -13.99
C ASP A 36 14.06 -0.54 -15.08
N ASN A 37 13.04 -1.04 -15.75
CA ASN A 37 12.41 -0.35 -16.86
C ASN A 37 11.09 0.29 -16.41
N PHE A 38 11.21 1.34 -15.62
CA PHE A 38 10.06 2.11 -15.18
C PHE A 38 9.92 3.32 -16.10
N ASP A 39 8.92 3.27 -16.96
CA ASP A 39 8.64 4.36 -17.89
C ASP A 39 8.29 5.65 -17.14
N SER A 40 8.10 6.71 -17.86
CA SER A 40 7.78 8.04 -17.33
C SER A 40 6.37 8.13 -16.75
N THR A 41 5.88 7.03 -16.20
CA THR A 41 4.57 6.96 -15.52
C THR A 41 4.65 7.76 -14.21
N GLN A 42 3.62 8.54 -13.95
CA GLN A 42 3.51 9.24 -12.68
C GLN A 42 3.01 8.28 -11.59
N LEU A 43 3.52 8.48 -10.39
CA LEU A 43 3.13 7.71 -9.21
C LEU A 43 2.86 8.69 -8.06
N VAL A 44 1.98 8.30 -7.16
CA VAL A 44 1.88 8.99 -5.87
C VAL A 44 2.79 8.23 -4.90
N GLU A 45 3.81 8.89 -4.38
CA GLU A 45 4.69 8.32 -3.37
C GLU A 45 4.16 8.70 -1.99
N CYS A 46 3.70 7.71 -1.25
CA CYS A 46 3.14 7.91 0.08
C CYS A 46 4.04 7.22 1.10
N VAL A 47 4.76 7.98 1.90
CA VAL A 47 5.70 7.45 2.89
C VAL A 47 4.98 7.32 4.23
N VAL A 48 4.98 6.12 4.79
CA VAL A 48 4.34 5.81 6.06
C VAL A 48 5.40 5.40 7.07
N LYS A 49 5.37 5.99 8.25
CA LYS A 49 6.24 5.65 9.35
C LYS A 49 5.48 4.73 10.30
N PHE A 50 6.12 3.65 10.71
CA PHE A 50 5.59 2.75 11.73
C PHE A 50 6.50 2.80 12.97
N ASP A 51 5.88 2.98 14.13
CA ASP A 51 6.60 2.99 15.41
C ASP A 51 6.14 1.82 16.26
N PHE A 52 7.10 1.01 16.74
CA PHE A 52 6.82 -0.10 17.64
C PHE A 52 8.09 -0.44 18.44
N LYS A 53 7.94 -0.64 19.74
CA LYS A 53 9.04 -0.99 20.66
C LYS A 53 10.26 -0.08 20.53
N GLY A 54 10.02 1.23 20.38
CA GLY A 54 11.11 2.19 20.23
C GLY A 54 11.81 2.17 18.88
N ILE A 55 11.28 1.40 17.94
CA ILE A 55 11.81 1.30 16.57
C ILE A 55 10.95 2.13 15.64
N SER A 56 11.59 2.86 14.74
CA SER A 56 10.89 3.57 13.66
C SER A 56 11.27 2.93 12.34
N ALA A 57 10.26 2.51 11.58
CA ALA A 57 10.46 1.88 10.27
C ALA A 57 9.59 2.58 9.23
N LYS A 58 9.91 2.42 7.96
CA LYS A 58 9.15 3.06 6.88
C LYS A 58 8.70 2.05 5.83
N LEU A 59 7.46 2.23 5.41
CA LEU A 59 6.89 1.54 4.26
C LEU A 59 6.42 2.62 3.30
N THR A 60 6.86 2.55 2.05
CA THR A 60 6.44 3.52 1.04
C THR A 60 5.51 2.84 0.06
N PHE A 61 4.38 3.48 -0.18
CA PHE A 61 3.44 3.05 -1.22
C PHE A 61 3.69 3.92 -2.45
N PHE A 62 3.83 3.28 -3.61
CA PHE A 62 3.85 3.97 -4.89
C PHE A 62 2.59 3.59 -5.62
N ILE A 63 1.70 4.53 -5.80
CA ILE A 63 0.39 4.28 -6.41
C ILE A 63 0.42 4.80 -7.85
N PRO A 64 0.41 3.89 -8.85
CA PRO A 64 0.42 4.33 -10.25
C PRO A 64 -0.77 5.21 -10.58
N ALA A 65 -0.60 6.08 -11.56
CA ALA A 65 -1.63 7.06 -11.94
C ALA A 65 -2.99 6.40 -12.19
N LEU A 66 -3.01 5.28 -12.91
CA LEU A 66 -4.27 4.57 -13.19
C LEU A 66 -4.98 4.14 -11.91
N THR A 67 -4.23 3.58 -10.96
CA THR A 67 -4.78 3.14 -9.67
C THR A 67 -5.24 4.34 -8.85
N ALA A 68 -4.42 5.40 -8.81
CA ALA A 68 -4.71 6.60 -8.01
C ALA A 68 -5.97 7.30 -8.51
N THR A 69 -6.11 7.45 -9.83
CA THR A 69 -7.30 8.09 -10.41
C THR A 69 -8.55 7.26 -10.15
N LYS A 70 -8.44 5.94 -10.22
CA LYS A 70 -9.56 5.04 -9.93
C LYS A 70 -9.98 5.13 -8.47
N PHE A 71 -9.01 5.21 -7.55
CA PHE A 71 -9.29 5.35 -6.12
C PHE A 71 -10.09 6.62 -5.85
N GLU A 72 -9.65 7.75 -6.39
CA GLU A 72 -10.38 9.00 -6.19
C GLU A 72 -11.78 8.92 -6.79
N TYR A 73 -11.87 8.40 -8.01
CA TYR A 73 -13.14 8.24 -8.71
C TYR A 73 -14.15 7.47 -7.86
N LEU A 74 -13.73 6.35 -7.30
CA LEU A 74 -14.60 5.50 -6.48
C LEU A 74 -14.92 6.13 -5.12
N MET A 75 -13.98 6.87 -4.54
CA MET A 75 -14.25 7.59 -3.28
C MET A 75 -15.33 8.66 -3.46
N LEU A 76 -15.43 9.23 -4.65
CA LEU A 76 -16.46 10.21 -4.97
C LEU A 76 -17.77 9.56 -5.44
N GLY A 77 -17.89 8.25 -5.29
CA GLY A 77 -19.11 7.52 -5.63
C GLY A 77 -19.18 7.02 -7.06
N GLY A 78 -18.09 7.11 -7.82
CA GLY A 78 -18.06 6.63 -9.20
C GLY A 78 -18.82 7.51 -10.16
N MET A 79 -18.95 8.80 -9.84
CA MET A 79 -19.70 9.76 -10.66
C MET A 79 -18.76 10.67 -11.41
N GLY A 80 -19.10 10.97 -12.66
CA GLY A 80 -18.30 11.84 -13.50
C GLY A 80 -17.26 11.06 -14.30
N ASP A 81 -16.25 11.77 -14.78
CA ASP A 81 -15.19 11.18 -15.60
C ASP A 81 -13.95 10.90 -14.77
N LEU A 82 -13.24 9.81 -15.14
CA LEU A 82 -11.93 9.53 -14.57
C LEU A 82 -10.95 10.58 -15.04
N LYS A 83 -10.12 11.06 -14.12
CA LYS A 83 -9.05 12.00 -14.45
C LYS A 83 -7.93 11.27 -15.19
N GLU A 84 -7.25 11.98 -16.06
CA GLU A 84 -6.13 11.42 -16.84
C GLU A 84 -4.79 11.63 -16.17
N HIS A 85 -4.69 12.62 -15.30
CA HIS A 85 -3.44 12.99 -14.63
C HIS A 85 -3.67 13.13 -13.13
N ILE A 86 -2.62 12.87 -12.37
CA ILE A 86 -2.66 13.01 -10.91
C ILE A 86 -2.64 14.50 -10.56
N ASP A 87 -3.56 14.91 -9.69
CA ASP A 87 -3.63 16.27 -9.16
C ASP A 87 -3.66 16.22 -7.63
N ASP A 88 -3.78 17.38 -7.00
CA ASP A 88 -3.79 17.49 -5.54
C ASP A 88 -4.96 16.75 -4.91
N GLU A 89 -6.12 16.73 -5.56
CA GLU A 89 -7.28 16.01 -5.05
C GLU A 89 -7.05 14.51 -5.05
N ILE A 90 -6.40 13.99 -6.09
CA ILE A 90 -6.03 12.58 -6.16
C ILE A 90 -5.00 12.24 -5.08
N THR A 91 -4.00 13.10 -4.90
CA THR A 91 -2.98 12.90 -3.88
C THR A 91 -3.61 12.87 -2.48
N ASP A 92 -4.55 13.76 -2.22
CA ASP A 92 -5.27 13.78 -0.94
C ASP A 92 -6.11 12.53 -0.74
N ALA A 93 -6.78 12.05 -1.79
CA ALA A 93 -7.57 10.83 -1.73
C ALA A 93 -6.68 9.61 -1.44
N VAL A 94 -5.53 9.50 -2.11
CA VAL A 94 -4.58 8.43 -1.87
C VAL A 94 -4.07 8.49 -0.42
N ASN A 95 -3.73 9.68 0.05
CA ASN A 95 -3.26 9.88 1.42
C ASN A 95 -4.29 9.34 2.44
N GLU A 96 -5.56 9.66 2.23
CA GLU A 96 -6.63 9.21 3.12
C GLU A 96 -6.78 7.70 3.08
N ILE A 97 -6.76 7.10 1.90
CA ILE A 97 -6.89 5.66 1.73
C ILE A 97 -5.73 4.94 2.42
N ILE A 98 -4.50 5.37 2.16
CA ILE A 98 -3.31 4.74 2.74
C ILE A 98 -3.32 4.89 4.27
N SER A 99 -3.71 6.06 4.77
CA SER A 99 -3.80 6.29 6.21
C SER A 99 -4.80 5.32 6.86
N ASN A 100 -5.94 5.09 6.21
CA ASN A 100 -6.95 4.15 6.71
C ASN A 100 -6.46 2.70 6.65
N ILE A 101 -5.79 2.31 5.57
CA ILE A 101 -5.23 0.96 5.43
C ILE A 101 -4.24 0.69 6.55
N CYS A 102 -3.32 1.63 6.77
CA CYS A 102 -2.27 1.46 7.78
C CYS A 102 -2.84 1.50 9.20
N GLY A 103 -3.85 2.34 9.44
CA GLY A 103 -4.55 2.37 10.73
C GLY A 103 -5.24 1.05 11.04
N SER A 104 -5.96 0.50 10.07
CA SER A 104 -6.62 -0.81 10.23
C SER A 104 -5.60 -1.93 10.42
N PHE A 105 -4.51 -1.87 9.68
CA PHE A 105 -3.41 -2.82 9.82
C PHE A 105 -2.84 -2.79 11.24
N CYS A 106 -2.54 -1.61 11.76
CA CYS A 106 -2.01 -1.47 13.13
C CYS A 106 -2.99 -1.99 14.17
N THR A 107 -4.28 -1.71 14.00
CA THR A 107 -5.31 -2.20 14.92
C THR A 107 -5.33 -3.73 14.93
N SER A 108 -5.26 -4.35 13.77
CA SER A 108 -5.26 -5.82 13.67
C SER A 108 -4.00 -6.43 14.26
N VAL A 109 -2.84 -5.81 14.01
CA VAL A 109 -1.56 -6.28 14.58
C VAL A 109 -1.60 -6.19 16.10
N ASN A 110 -2.08 -5.06 16.64
CA ASN A 110 -2.16 -4.87 18.09
C ASN A 110 -3.09 -5.89 18.75
N ALA A 111 -4.15 -6.29 18.04
CA ALA A 111 -5.08 -7.29 18.55
C ALA A 111 -4.45 -8.69 18.66
N GLN A 112 -3.37 -8.95 17.94
CA GLN A 112 -2.68 -10.24 18.00
C GLN A 112 -1.82 -10.40 19.25
N GLY A 113 -1.45 -9.30 19.88
CA GLY A 113 -0.61 -9.36 21.09
C GLY A 113 0.77 -9.94 20.86
N LEU A 114 1.41 -9.59 19.75
CA LEU A 114 2.72 -10.14 19.38
C LEU A 114 3.82 -9.52 20.24
N PRO A 115 4.60 -10.36 20.98
CA PRO A 115 5.62 -9.83 21.90
C PRO A 115 6.73 -9.03 21.22
N ASP A 116 7.10 -9.37 20.00
CA ASP A 116 8.16 -8.66 19.28
C ASP A 116 7.69 -7.35 18.67
N ILE A 117 6.39 -7.12 18.64
CA ILE A 117 5.80 -5.88 18.13
C ILE A 117 5.34 -4.97 19.27
N GLY A 118 4.70 -5.56 20.29
CA GLY A 118 4.09 -4.78 21.36
C GLY A 118 2.93 -3.96 20.82
N SER A 119 3.04 -2.64 20.89
CA SER A 119 2.06 -1.70 20.34
C SER A 119 2.66 -1.03 19.12
N ILE A 120 1.96 -1.10 17.99
CA ILE A 120 2.40 -0.48 16.73
C ILE A 120 1.43 0.62 16.34
N LYS A 121 1.98 1.70 15.80
CA LYS A 121 1.17 2.79 15.25
C LYS A 121 1.82 3.32 13.98
N SER A 122 1.01 3.93 13.13
CA SER A 122 1.43 4.42 11.84
C SER A 122 1.15 5.91 11.71
N GLU A 123 1.93 6.56 10.86
CA GLU A 123 1.72 7.98 10.51
C GLU A 123 2.17 8.18 9.08
N VAL A 124 1.29 8.74 8.24
CA VAL A 124 1.67 9.13 6.89
C VAL A 124 2.53 10.38 6.98
N LYS A 125 3.76 10.31 6.49
CA LYS A 125 4.71 11.42 6.57
C LYS A 125 4.63 12.35 5.38
N SER A 126 4.35 11.80 4.20
CA SER A 126 4.28 12.60 2.99
C SER A 126 3.52 11.87 1.90
N SER A 127 2.92 12.64 0.99
CA SER A 127 2.28 12.12 -0.22
C SER A 127 2.60 13.10 -1.34
N THR A 128 3.43 12.66 -2.29
CA THR A 128 3.92 13.53 -3.37
C THR A 128 3.83 12.79 -4.71
N ILE A 129 3.81 13.56 -5.79
CA ILE A 129 3.80 13.01 -7.14
C ILE A 129 5.25 12.83 -7.58
N VAL A 130 5.60 11.61 -8.03
CA VAL A 130 6.95 11.30 -8.48
C VAL A 130 6.88 10.58 -9.82
N GLU A 131 8.02 10.47 -10.48
CA GLU A 131 8.15 9.74 -11.74
C GLU A 131 8.53 8.28 -11.48
N GLY A 132 8.27 7.42 -12.45
CA GLY A 132 8.62 6.00 -12.34
C GLY A 132 10.10 5.75 -12.11
N SER A 133 10.96 6.65 -12.56
CA SER A 133 12.41 6.54 -12.33
C SER A 133 12.78 6.55 -10.85
N SER A 134 11.88 7.01 -9.98
CA SER A 134 12.09 6.96 -8.53
C SER A 134 12.23 5.54 -8.01
N LEU A 135 11.75 4.55 -8.77
CA LEU A 135 11.81 3.14 -8.39
C LEU A 135 13.13 2.47 -8.78
N GLU A 136 13.94 3.12 -9.61
CA GLU A 136 15.19 2.55 -10.06
C GLU A 136 16.17 2.37 -8.90
N ASN A 137 16.91 1.26 -8.95
CA ASN A 137 17.93 0.92 -7.95
C ASN A 137 17.39 0.63 -6.55
N LYS A 138 16.09 0.47 -6.39
CA LYS A 138 15.50 0.09 -5.10
C LYS A 138 15.46 -1.43 -4.97
N THR A 139 15.73 -1.91 -3.75
CA THR A 139 15.56 -3.31 -3.37
C THR A 139 14.38 -3.41 -2.41
N ASN A 140 13.91 -4.61 -2.14
CA ASN A 140 12.73 -4.83 -1.28
C ASN A 140 11.49 -4.09 -1.81
N ILE A 141 11.31 -4.14 -3.12
CA ILE A 141 10.18 -3.48 -3.78
C ILE A 141 9.30 -4.56 -4.42
N PHE A 142 7.99 -4.42 -4.24
CA PHE A 142 7.02 -5.44 -4.63
C PHE A 142 5.83 -4.81 -5.34
N GLU A 143 5.26 -5.54 -6.29
CA GLU A 143 4.05 -5.12 -6.96
C GLU A 143 2.89 -5.99 -6.50
N ILE A 144 1.85 -5.35 -5.97
CA ILE A 144 0.59 -6.01 -5.64
C ILE A 144 -0.35 -5.80 -6.81
N ILE A 145 -0.92 -6.89 -7.32
CA ILE A 145 -2.03 -6.80 -8.26
C ILE A 145 -3.28 -7.11 -7.47
N LEU A 146 -4.21 -6.18 -7.46
CA LEU A 146 -5.48 -6.39 -6.78
C LEU A 146 -6.62 -6.28 -7.78
N SER A 147 -7.67 -7.02 -7.50
CA SER A 147 -8.93 -6.93 -8.23
C SER A 147 -9.84 -6.00 -7.46
N LEU A 148 -10.30 -4.94 -8.09
CA LEU A 148 -11.21 -3.98 -7.48
C LEU A 148 -12.35 -3.76 -8.46
N ASP A 149 -13.57 -4.16 -8.09
CA ASP A 149 -14.73 -4.08 -8.97
C ASP A 149 -14.45 -4.73 -10.32
N ASP A 150 -13.82 -5.91 -10.30
CA ASP A 150 -13.44 -6.71 -11.46
C ASP A 150 -12.35 -6.09 -12.35
N GLU A 151 -11.75 -4.99 -11.92
CA GLU A 151 -10.62 -4.40 -12.62
C GLU A 151 -9.31 -4.75 -11.88
N LYS A 152 -8.26 -5.01 -12.65
CA LYS A 152 -6.93 -5.27 -12.10
C LYS A 152 -6.18 -3.97 -11.93
N LEU A 153 -5.73 -3.69 -10.71
CA LEU A 153 -4.99 -2.47 -10.39
C LEU A 153 -3.70 -2.84 -9.69
N ALA A 154 -2.67 -2.05 -9.90
CA ALA A 154 -1.36 -2.26 -9.29
C ALA A 154 -1.11 -1.28 -8.16
N ILE A 155 -0.47 -1.77 -7.10
CA ILE A 155 0.08 -0.94 -6.02
C ILE A 155 1.51 -1.43 -5.82
N ILE A 156 2.46 -0.51 -5.68
CA ILE A 156 3.85 -0.86 -5.47
C ILE A 156 4.23 -0.53 -4.04
N LEU A 157 4.93 -1.47 -3.38
CA LEU A 157 5.39 -1.32 -2.00
C LEU A 157 6.91 -1.33 -1.96
N TYR A 158 7.47 -0.46 -1.13
CA TYR A 158 8.90 -0.42 -0.88
C TYR A 158 9.12 -0.49 0.64
N PHE A 159 9.79 -1.56 1.10
CA PHE A 159 10.06 -1.78 2.51
C PHE A 159 11.49 -1.37 2.85
N ASP A 160 11.66 -0.62 3.95
CA ASP A 160 13.02 -0.36 4.42
C ASP A 160 13.61 -1.62 5.07
N GLU A 161 14.88 -1.56 5.43
CA GLU A 161 15.58 -2.73 5.99
C GLU A 161 15.06 -3.12 7.37
N ILE A 162 14.47 -2.18 8.10
CA ILE A 162 13.97 -2.42 9.44
C ILE A 162 12.67 -3.19 9.41
N ILE A 163 11.74 -2.80 8.53
CA ILE A 163 10.42 -3.41 8.48
C ILE A 163 10.38 -4.66 7.59
N SER A 164 11.30 -4.78 6.65
CA SER A 164 11.31 -5.89 5.69
C SER A 164 11.22 -7.28 6.33
N PRO A 165 11.94 -7.57 7.44
CA PRO A 165 11.85 -8.90 8.06
C PRO A 165 10.46 -9.29 8.55
N PHE A 166 9.59 -8.31 8.80
CA PHE A 166 8.22 -8.56 9.27
C PHE A 166 7.25 -8.88 8.12
N PHE A 167 7.74 -8.87 6.89
CA PHE A 167 6.94 -9.14 5.69
C PHE A 167 7.57 -10.24 4.84
N SER A 168 8.13 -11.25 5.50
CA SER A 168 8.86 -12.34 4.83
C SER A 168 7.99 -13.15 3.86
N SER A 169 6.67 -13.21 4.09
CA SER A 169 5.75 -13.95 3.24
C SER A 169 4.89 -13.04 2.37
N ILE A 170 5.33 -11.81 2.13
CA ILE A 170 4.50 -10.85 1.38
C ILE A 170 4.15 -11.36 -0.03
N THR A 171 5.05 -12.13 -0.65
CA THR A 171 4.81 -12.72 -1.96
C THR A 171 4.05 -14.04 -1.90
N GLY A 172 3.73 -14.54 -0.71
CA GLY A 172 2.95 -15.75 -0.56
C GLY A 172 1.56 -15.60 -1.14
N ILE A 173 1.03 -16.69 -1.70
CA ILE A 173 -0.35 -16.71 -2.17
C ILE A 173 -1.23 -17.06 -0.98
N GLU A 174 -2.36 -16.36 -0.84
CA GLU A 174 -3.28 -16.62 0.25
C GLU A 174 -3.75 -18.08 0.22
N GLY A 175 -3.65 -18.76 1.36
CA GLY A 175 -4.01 -20.15 1.48
C GLY A 175 -2.88 -21.13 1.28
N ASP A 176 -1.70 -20.68 0.94
CA ASP A 176 -0.50 -21.52 0.79
C ASP A 176 0.21 -21.76 2.11
#